data_68ae2e4f6da5d08d44d566b13f82d453
#
_entry.id   68ae2e4f6da5d08d44d566b13f82d453
#
_cell.length_a   1.000
_cell.length_b   1.000
_cell.length_c   1.000
_cell.angle_alpha   90.00
_cell.angle_beta   90.00
_cell.angle_gamma   90.00
#
_symmetry.space_group_name_H-M   'P 1'
#
loop_
_entity.id
_entity.type
_entity.pdbx_description
1 polymer ?
#
loop_
_entity_poly.entity_id
_entity_poly.type
_entity_poly.pdbx_seq_one_letter_code
_entity_poly.pdbx_strand_id
1 'polypeptide(L)'
;MQKHIGNITVTAATAHSFPAAAEFFGHLTVSAGVVLTAPKLTMIRGWLTLEPGATLTAQTLALVDGWVTLKLGATLNAIHLTEIRNDLTLAGDEVSPYGNLTSETTFTAEALTTAGAINLQRNADYGFPILTEVKDGITLAQGASLGAPLLTRIGKSLTLRERAYFAAPELAFIGGYLDCDESAQLIAPRFTS
;
A
#
# COMPACT_ATOMS: atom_id res chain seq x y z
N MET A 1 13.68 -21.37 12.18
CA MET A 1 13.09 -20.42 11.21
C MET A 1 14.22 -19.92 10.32
N GLN A 2 14.09 -20.00 9.02
CA GLN A 2 15.19 -19.61 8.11
C GLN A 2 15.13 -18.09 7.93
N LYS A 3 16.30 -17.42 8.10
CA LYS A 3 16.43 -15.96 8.00
C LYS A 3 17.35 -15.61 6.82
N HIS A 4 17.04 -14.55 6.12
CA HIS A 4 17.93 -13.92 5.17
C HIS A 4 18.39 -12.57 5.72
N ILE A 5 19.68 -12.25 5.60
CA ILE A 5 20.25 -10.98 6.04
C ILE A 5 20.89 -10.28 4.85
N GLY A 6 20.47 -9.06 4.58
CA GLY A 6 20.97 -8.22 3.51
C GLY A 6 19.89 -7.80 2.53
N ASN A 7 20.20 -6.80 1.72
CA ASN A 7 19.30 -6.30 0.69
C ASN A 7 19.35 -7.20 -0.55
N ILE A 8 18.20 -7.44 -1.16
CA ILE A 8 18.12 -8.19 -2.42
C ILE A 8 17.34 -7.38 -3.45
N THR A 9 17.87 -7.31 -4.65
CA THR A 9 17.14 -6.95 -5.86
C THR A 9 16.92 -8.22 -6.67
N VAL A 10 15.65 -8.61 -6.80
CA VAL A 10 15.26 -9.79 -7.58
C VAL A 10 15.08 -9.37 -9.03
N THR A 11 15.86 -10.00 -9.91
CA THR A 11 15.79 -9.84 -11.37
C THR A 11 15.20 -11.10 -12.01
N ALA A 12 14.89 -11.07 -13.30
CA ALA A 12 14.43 -12.24 -14.03
C ALA A 12 15.42 -13.42 -13.92
N ALA A 13 16.73 -13.13 -13.87
CA ALA A 13 17.78 -14.16 -13.72
C ALA A 13 17.84 -14.76 -12.31
N THR A 14 17.38 -14.06 -11.27
CA THR A 14 17.49 -14.48 -9.86
C THR A 14 16.18 -14.86 -9.21
N ALA A 15 15.05 -14.65 -9.87
CA ALA A 15 13.71 -14.92 -9.31
C ALA A 15 13.54 -16.39 -8.86
N HIS A 16 14.07 -17.34 -9.61
CA HIS A 16 14.03 -18.78 -9.29
C HIS A 16 14.96 -19.19 -8.15
N SER A 17 15.92 -18.36 -7.75
CA SER A 17 16.86 -18.60 -6.66
C SER A 17 16.57 -17.76 -5.42
N PHE A 18 15.39 -17.14 -5.35
CA PHE A 18 15.00 -16.35 -4.17
C PHE A 18 15.04 -17.21 -2.90
N PRO A 19 15.66 -16.71 -1.81
CA PRO A 19 15.79 -17.48 -0.59
C PRO A 19 14.43 -17.91 -0.02
N ALA A 20 14.28 -19.18 0.33
CA ALA A 20 13.08 -19.71 1.01
C ALA A 20 13.03 -19.28 2.49
N ALA A 21 13.40 -18.02 2.77
CA ALA A 21 13.43 -17.47 4.11
C ALA A 21 12.04 -17.05 4.59
N ALA A 22 11.77 -17.29 5.87
CA ALA A 22 10.54 -16.82 6.49
C ALA A 22 10.66 -15.36 6.97
N GLU A 23 11.83 -14.94 7.41
CA GLU A 23 12.11 -13.56 7.79
C GLU A 23 13.22 -12.98 6.92
N PHE A 24 13.00 -11.76 6.44
CA PHE A 24 13.90 -11.02 5.61
C PHE A 24 14.42 -9.78 6.33
N PHE A 25 15.71 -9.75 6.68
CA PHE A 25 16.37 -8.64 7.37
C PHE A 25 17.10 -7.78 6.33
N GLY A 26 16.40 -6.85 5.73
CA GLY A 26 16.93 -5.97 4.69
C GLY A 26 15.83 -5.50 3.75
N HIS A 27 16.22 -4.88 2.65
CA HIS A 27 15.31 -4.34 1.65
C HIS A 27 15.10 -5.34 0.52
N LEU A 28 13.84 -5.56 0.16
CA LEU A 28 13.46 -6.41 -0.97
C LEU A 28 12.96 -5.54 -2.12
N THR A 29 13.66 -5.57 -3.23
CA THR A 29 13.22 -4.92 -4.47
C THR A 29 12.97 -6.01 -5.52
N VAL A 30 11.77 -6.00 -6.12
CA VAL A 30 11.45 -6.83 -7.29
C VAL A 30 11.53 -5.96 -8.52
N SER A 31 12.45 -6.30 -9.45
CA SER A 31 12.69 -5.51 -10.65
C SER A 31 11.51 -5.51 -11.61
N ALA A 32 11.47 -4.52 -12.50
CA ALA A 32 10.38 -4.31 -13.45
C ALA A 32 10.03 -5.59 -14.25
N GLY A 33 8.74 -5.90 -14.32
CA GLY A 33 8.20 -7.05 -15.05
C GLY A 33 8.56 -8.42 -14.45
N VAL A 34 9.23 -8.48 -13.30
CA VAL A 34 9.61 -9.74 -12.65
C VAL A 34 8.47 -10.31 -11.83
N VAL A 35 8.21 -11.61 -11.97
CA VAL A 35 7.24 -12.35 -11.16
C VAL A 35 8.00 -13.15 -10.10
N LEU A 36 7.73 -12.87 -8.83
CA LEU A 36 8.31 -13.55 -7.68
C LEU A 36 7.23 -14.22 -6.83
N THR A 37 7.45 -15.48 -6.46
CA THR A 37 6.62 -16.19 -5.48
C THR A 37 7.46 -16.51 -4.25
N ALA A 38 7.03 -16.03 -3.08
CA ALA A 38 7.71 -16.18 -1.80
C ALA A 38 6.77 -16.80 -0.74
N PRO A 39 6.39 -18.10 -0.86
CA PRO A 39 5.31 -18.71 -0.08
C PRO A 39 5.64 -18.90 1.41
N LYS A 40 6.90 -18.76 1.81
CA LYS A 40 7.35 -18.88 3.20
C LYS A 40 7.65 -17.52 3.86
N LEU A 41 7.59 -16.43 3.11
CA LEU A 41 7.92 -15.11 3.60
C LEU A 41 6.82 -14.60 4.54
N THR A 42 7.14 -14.45 5.82
CA THR A 42 6.20 -13.97 6.85
C THR A 42 6.49 -12.53 7.29
N MET A 43 7.72 -12.06 7.12
CA MET A 43 8.14 -10.76 7.60
C MET A 43 9.25 -10.15 6.77
N ILE A 44 9.16 -8.84 6.51
CA ILE A 44 10.24 -8.02 5.94
C ILE A 44 10.61 -6.95 6.98
N ARG A 45 11.87 -6.97 7.45
CA ARG A 45 12.42 -6.01 8.43
C ARG A 45 12.93 -4.72 7.80
N GLY A 46 12.81 -4.57 6.52
CA GLY A 46 13.18 -3.39 5.74
C GLY A 46 12.06 -2.96 4.82
N TRP A 47 12.41 -2.41 3.69
CA TRP A 47 11.48 -1.90 2.69
C TRP A 47 11.12 -2.97 1.68
N LEU A 48 9.90 -2.88 1.15
CA LEU A 48 9.45 -3.63 -0.01
C LEU A 48 9.18 -2.67 -1.16
N THR A 49 9.87 -2.85 -2.27
CA THR A 49 9.64 -2.08 -3.49
C THR A 49 9.33 -3.01 -4.65
N LEU A 50 8.19 -2.80 -5.29
CA LEU A 50 7.85 -3.44 -6.55
C LEU A 50 7.98 -2.42 -7.67
N GLU A 51 8.94 -2.66 -8.58
CA GLU A 51 9.18 -1.84 -9.75
C GLU A 51 8.06 -1.99 -10.78
N PRO A 52 7.96 -1.15 -11.82
CA PRO A 52 6.82 -1.18 -12.74
C PRO A 52 6.54 -2.56 -13.33
N GLY A 53 5.29 -3.01 -13.24
CA GLY A 53 4.86 -4.32 -13.73
C GLY A 53 5.41 -5.53 -12.94
N ALA A 54 6.11 -5.32 -11.83
CA ALA A 54 6.59 -6.40 -10.98
C ALA A 54 5.45 -7.07 -10.22
N THR A 55 5.54 -8.39 -10.03
CA THR A 55 4.57 -9.16 -9.25
C THR A 55 5.25 -9.86 -8.08
N LEU A 56 4.71 -9.71 -6.88
CA LEU A 56 5.09 -10.47 -5.70
C LEU A 56 3.86 -11.20 -5.13
N THR A 57 3.95 -12.53 -5.06
CA THR A 57 2.98 -13.35 -4.33
C THR A 57 3.63 -13.86 -3.05
N ALA A 58 3.19 -13.33 -1.91
CA ALA A 58 3.69 -13.64 -0.57
C ALA A 58 2.53 -13.77 0.42
N GLN A 59 1.70 -14.79 0.21
CA GLN A 59 0.43 -14.98 0.94
C GLN A 59 0.61 -15.11 2.45
N THR A 60 1.77 -15.59 2.92
CA THR A 60 2.09 -15.72 4.35
C THR A 60 2.72 -14.45 4.97
N LEU A 61 2.97 -13.42 4.17
CA LEU A 61 3.53 -12.17 4.65
C LEU A 61 2.52 -11.47 5.59
N ALA A 62 2.94 -11.25 6.84
CA ALA A 62 2.10 -10.66 7.88
C ALA A 62 2.55 -9.25 8.28
N LEU A 63 3.84 -8.95 8.14
CA LEU A 63 4.43 -7.69 8.60
C LEU A 63 5.49 -7.16 7.64
N VAL A 64 5.44 -5.85 7.38
CA VAL A 64 6.54 -5.08 6.80
C VAL A 64 6.91 -3.96 7.78
N ASP A 65 8.15 -4.01 8.33
CA ASP A 65 8.63 -2.99 9.28
C ASP A 65 8.93 -1.64 8.62
N GLY A 66 9.30 -1.66 7.34
CA GLY A 66 9.62 -0.48 6.55
C GLY A 66 8.48 -0.01 5.65
N TRP A 67 8.85 0.67 4.59
CA TRP A 67 7.92 1.16 3.58
C TRP A 67 7.53 0.06 2.60
N VAL A 68 6.31 0.17 2.09
CA VAL A 68 5.84 -0.62 0.94
C VAL A 68 5.55 0.36 -0.20
N THR A 69 6.21 0.16 -1.33
CA THR A 69 6.02 0.98 -2.53
C THR A 69 5.69 0.09 -3.72
N LEU A 70 4.52 0.28 -4.28
CA LEU A 70 4.11 -0.32 -5.55
C LEU A 70 4.14 0.75 -6.62
N LYS A 71 5.00 0.56 -7.63
CA LYS A 71 5.03 1.40 -8.81
C LYS A 71 4.00 0.94 -9.84
N LEU A 72 3.82 1.73 -10.87
CA LEU A 72 2.81 1.53 -11.90
C LEU A 72 2.74 0.09 -12.44
N GLY A 73 1.54 -0.49 -12.46
CA GLY A 73 1.30 -1.86 -12.91
C GLY A 73 1.89 -2.95 -12.02
N ALA A 74 2.44 -2.61 -10.86
CA ALA A 74 2.96 -3.60 -9.92
C ALA A 74 1.83 -4.33 -9.20
N THR A 75 2.05 -5.61 -8.89
CA THR A 75 1.08 -6.45 -8.17
C THR A 75 1.70 -7.02 -6.89
N LEU A 76 1.08 -6.75 -5.75
CA LEU A 76 1.37 -7.41 -4.49
C LEU A 76 0.15 -8.23 -4.03
N ASN A 77 0.35 -9.55 -3.89
CA ASN A 77 -0.63 -10.44 -3.29
C ASN A 77 -0.11 -10.92 -1.92
N ALA A 78 -0.62 -10.33 -0.84
CA ALA A 78 -0.22 -10.57 0.54
C ALA A 78 -1.46 -10.56 1.46
N ILE A 79 -2.38 -11.50 1.24
CA ILE A 79 -3.71 -11.56 1.87
C ILE A 79 -3.67 -11.59 3.41
N HIS A 80 -2.58 -12.07 4.01
CA HIS A 80 -2.39 -12.10 5.47
C HIS A 80 -1.57 -10.93 6.02
N LEU A 81 -1.24 -9.92 5.19
CA LEU A 81 -0.52 -8.74 5.65
C LEU A 81 -1.41 -7.91 6.58
N THR A 82 -1.02 -7.84 7.86
CA THR A 82 -1.80 -7.17 8.91
C THR A 82 -1.26 -5.80 9.27
N GLU A 83 0.05 -5.58 9.13
CA GLU A 83 0.70 -4.34 9.53
C GLU A 83 1.79 -3.90 8.54
N ILE A 84 1.76 -2.62 8.17
CA ILE A 84 2.87 -1.89 7.54
C ILE A 84 3.25 -0.78 8.50
N ARG A 85 4.46 -0.83 9.10
CA ARG A 85 4.82 0.11 10.17
C ARG A 85 5.12 1.51 9.70
N ASN A 86 5.63 1.65 8.49
CA ASN A 86 5.87 2.94 7.86
C ASN A 86 4.91 3.18 6.70
N ASP A 87 5.32 3.89 5.66
CA ASP A 87 4.44 4.35 4.60
C ASP A 87 4.05 3.24 3.61
N LEU A 88 2.81 3.24 3.22
CA LEU A 88 2.29 2.53 2.06
C LEU A 88 2.08 3.53 0.93
N THR A 89 2.83 3.38 -0.15
CA THR A 89 2.69 4.19 -1.37
C THR A 89 2.24 3.32 -2.53
N LEU A 90 1.09 3.63 -3.08
CA LEU A 90 0.50 2.91 -4.20
C LEU A 90 0.38 3.84 -5.41
N ALA A 91 0.97 3.43 -6.53
CA ALA A 91 0.75 4.10 -7.80
C ALA A 91 -0.71 3.93 -8.24
N GLY A 92 -1.23 4.92 -8.91
CA GLY A 92 -2.51 4.83 -9.59
C GLY A 92 -2.38 4.18 -10.96
N ASP A 93 -3.51 4.00 -11.59
CA ASP A 93 -3.57 3.43 -12.92
C ASP A 93 -3.21 4.47 -14.00
N GLU A 94 -2.50 4.05 -15.02
CA GLU A 94 -2.34 4.85 -16.22
C GLU A 94 -3.54 4.63 -17.14
N VAL A 95 -4.16 5.74 -17.51
CA VAL A 95 -5.21 5.78 -18.52
C VAL A 95 -4.64 6.39 -19.79
N SER A 96 -4.74 5.68 -20.92
CA SER A 96 -4.32 6.22 -22.19
C SER A 96 -5.15 7.46 -22.57
N PRO A 97 -4.68 8.31 -23.49
CA PRO A 97 -5.47 9.46 -23.98
C PRO A 97 -6.83 9.06 -24.57
N TYR A 98 -7.02 7.79 -24.88
CA TYR A 98 -8.28 7.23 -25.42
C TYR A 98 -9.16 6.59 -24.34
N GLY A 99 -8.81 6.73 -23.02
CA GLY A 99 -9.60 6.21 -21.91
C GLY A 99 -9.41 4.74 -21.58
N ASN A 100 -8.46 4.04 -22.25
CA ASN A 100 -8.15 2.65 -21.91
C ASN A 100 -7.12 2.56 -20.79
N LEU A 101 -7.35 1.67 -19.83
CA LEU A 101 -6.34 1.32 -18.84
C LEU A 101 -5.13 0.70 -19.54
N THR A 102 -3.96 1.27 -19.32
CA THR A 102 -2.70 0.78 -19.90
C THR A 102 -1.88 -0.01 -18.88
N SER A 103 -2.15 0.19 -17.58
CA SER A 103 -1.43 -0.49 -16.50
C SER A 103 -2.24 -0.40 -15.22
N GLU A 104 -2.55 -1.53 -14.61
CA GLU A 104 -3.28 -1.62 -13.35
C GLU A 104 -2.32 -2.00 -12.22
N THR A 105 -2.30 -1.20 -11.16
CA THR A 105 -1.54 -1.50 -9.93
C THR A 105 -2.46 -2.23 -8.95
N THR A 106 -2.06 -3.42 -8.52
CA THR A 106 -2.89 -4.25 -7.64
C THR A 106 -2.22 -4.46 -6.28
N PHE A 107 -2.92 -4.13 -5.22
CA PHE A 107 -2.50 -4.38 -3.84
C PHE A 107 -3.59 -5.16 -3.11
N THR A 108 -3.32 -6.46 -2.87
CA THR A 108 -4.24 -7.35 -2.15
C THR A 108 -3.70 -7.62 -0.76
N ALA A 109 -4.28 -6.95 0.25
CA ALA A 109 -3.96 -7.09 1.67
C ALA A 109 -5.25 -7.00 2.50
N GLU A 110 -6.10 -8.01 2.36
CA GLU A 110 -7.44 -8.04 2.99
C GLU A 110 -7.39 -8.04 4.52
N ALA A 111 -6.27 -8.50 5.10
CA ALA A 111 -6.04 -8.54 6.54
C ALA A 111 -5.40 -7.26 7.11
N LEU A 112 -5.17 -6.20 6.31
CA LEU A 112 -4.47 -5.00 6.77
C LEU A 112 -5.31 -4.24 7.79
N THR A 113 -4.81 -4.17 9.03
CA THR A 113 -5.45 -3.46 10.16
C THR A 113 -4.80 -2.14 10.48
N THR A 114 -3.47 -2.04 10.27
CA THR A 114 -2.69 -0.84 10.60
C THR A 114 -1.66 -0.51 9.54
N ALA A 115 -1.51 0.80 9.27
CA ALA A 115 -0.44 1.34 8.44
C ALA A 115 0.22 2.55 9.12
N GLY A 116 1.47 2.85 8.78
CA GLY A 116 2.12 4.11 9.15
C GLY A 116 1.43 5.27 8.46
N ALA A 117 1.79 5.57 7.22
CA ALA A 117 1.02 6.47 6.36
C ALA A 117 0.47 5.75 5.13
N ILE A 118 -0.53 6.35 4.48
CA ILE A 118 -1.07 5.88 3.20
C ILE A 118 -0.99 7.01 2.18
N ASN A 119 -0.27 6.76 1.09
CA ASN A 119 -0.08 7.70 0.00
C ASN A 119 -0.59 7.08 -1.29
N LEU A 120 -1.77 7.48 -1.73
CA LEU A 120 -2.32 7.07 -3.01
C LEU A 120 -1.95 8.10 -4.08
N GLN A 121 -1.32 7.63 -5.14
CA GLN A 121 -0.96 8.47 -6.27
C GLN A 121 -2.17 8.72 -7.17
N ARG A 122 -1.98 9.56 -8.16
CA ARG A 122 -3.04 10.01 -9.08
C ARG A 122 -3.85 8.83 -9.62
N ASN A 123 -5.20 8.95 -9.55
CA ASN A 123 -6.19 7.97 -10.00
C ASN A 123 -6.08 6.58 -9.36
N ALA A 124 -5.35 6.42 -8.26
CA ALA A 124 -5.35 5.17 -7.50
C ALA A 124 -6.72 4.93 -6.84
N ASP A 125 -7.24 3.71 -6.92
CA ASP A 125 -8.52 3.33 -6.30
C ASP A 125 -8.34 2.07 -5.45
N TYR A 126 -8.48 2.23 -4.12
CA TYR A 126 -8.24 1.13 -3.18
C TYR A 126 -9.27 1.08 -2.06
N GLY A 127 -9.51 -0.16 -1.59
CA GLY A 127 -10.34 -0.41 -0.41
C GLY A 127 -9.58 -1.22 0.64
N PHE A 128 -9.63 -0.78 1.90
CA PHE A 128 -9.07 -1.49 3.05
C PHE A 128 -10.18 -1.87 4.02
N PRO A 129 -10.82 -3.05 3.85
CA PRO A 129 -12.08 -3.39 4.52
C PRO A 129 -11.98 -3.49 6.04
N ILE A 130 -10.81 -3.81 6.58
CA ILE A 130 -10.62 -3.97 8.03
C ILE A 130 -9.54 -3.05 8.62
N LEU A 131 -9.09 -2.05 7.87
CA LEU A 131 -8.15 -1.05 8.37
C LEU A 131 -8.81 -0.23 9.48
N THR A 132 -8.19 -0.18 10.65
CA THR A 132 -8.73 0.52 11.83
C THR A 132 -7.93 1.75 12.22
N GLU A 133 -6.63 1.79 11.91
CA GLU A 133 -5.74 2.89 12.27
C GLU A 133 -4.70 3.17 11.19
N VAL A 134 -4.49 4.46 10.92
CA VAL A 134 -3.32 4.99 10.23
C VAL A 134 -2.55 5.85 11.23
N LYS A 135 -1.33 5.44 11.60
CA LYS A 135 -0.53 6.06 12.68
C LYS A 135 -0.08 7.47 12.35
N ASP A 136 0.24 7.70 11.08
CA ASP A 136 0.65 9.00 10.56
C ASP A 136 -0.48 9.65 9.77
N GLY A 137 -0.30 9.92 8.49
CA GLY A 137 -1.27 10.63 7.67
C GLY A 137 -1.77 9.83 6.48
N ILE A 138 -2.82 10.35 5.87
CA ILE A 138 -3.33 9.87 4.57
C ILE A 138 -3.22 11.01 3.57
N THR A 139 -2.63 10.72 2.41
CA THR A 139 -2.58 11.64 1.28
C THR A 139 -3.17 10.97 0.05
N LEU A 140 -4.25 11.55 -0.47
CA LEU A 140 -4.85 11.14 -1.73
C LEU A 140 -4.53 12.19 -2.79
N ALA A 141 -3.78 11.81 -3.81
CA ALA A 141 -3.49 12.66 -4.95
C ALA A 141 -4.73 12.86 -5.83
N GLN A 142 -4.62 13.70 -6.85
CA GLN A 142 -5.72 14.02 -7.76
C GLN A 142 -6.43 12.77 -8.29
N GLY A 143 -7.75 12.71 -8.11
CA GLY A 143 -8.61 11.63 -8.58
C GLY A 143 -8.43 10.30 -7.83
N ALA A 144 -7.60 10.25 -6.78
CA ALA A 144 -7.44 9.04 -6.00
C ALA A 144 -8.67 8.77 -5.12
N SER A 145 -8.97 7.50 -4.91
CA SER A 145 -10.10 7.02 -4.12
C SER A 145 -9.64 6.05 -3.03
N LEU A 146 -10.18 6.19 -1.83
CA LEU A 146 -9.90 5.30 -0.70
C LEU A 146 -11.16 5.00 0.10
N GLY A 147 -11.53 3.71 0.18
CA GLY A 147 -12.55 3.20 1.07
C GLY A 147 -11.93 2.49 2.29
N ALA A 148 -12.26 2.96 3.50
CA ALA A 148 -11.80 2.35 4.75
C ALA A 148 -12.92 2.32 5.79
N PRO A 149 -13.89 1.39 5.66
CA PRO A 149 -15.14 1.42 6.42
C PRO A 149 -14.97 1.27 7.94
N LEU A 150 -13.90 0.65 8.42
CA LEU A 150 -13.62 0.47 9.84
C LEU A 150 -12.54 1.41 10.40
N LEU A 151 -12.03 2.34 9.59
CA LEU A 151 -11.02 3.28 10.03
C LEU A 151 -11.59 4.26 11.04
N THR A 152 -11.03 4.26 12.26
CA THR A 152 -11.47 5.12 13.35
C THR A 152 -10.52 6.29 13.63
N ARG A 153 -9.23 6.15 13.24
CA ARG A 153 -8.18 7.09 13.63
C ARG A 153 -7.15 7.30 12.55
N ILE A 154 -6.82 8.57 12.31
CA ILE A 154 -5.64 9.03 11.59
C ILE A 154 -4.78 9.83 12.58
N GLY A 155 -3.53 9.39 12.82
CA GLY A 155 -2.68 9.96 13.87
C GLY A 155 -2.15 11.35 13.58
N LYS A 156 -1.98 11.71 12.30
CA LYS A 156 -1.55 13.05 11.85
C LYS A 156 -2.59 13.66 10.91
N SER A 157 -2.26 13.91 9.66
CA SER A 157 -3.06 14.73 8.75
C SER A 157 -3.79 13.90 7.70
N LEU A 158 -4.92 14.41 7.24
CA LEU A 158 -5.63 13.92 6.06
C LEU A 158 -5.56 15.00 4.97
N THR A 159 -4.98 14.65 3.82
CA THR A 159 -4.86 15.53 2.66
C THR A 159 -5.57 14.93 1.47
N LEU A 160 -6.57 15.61 0.94
CA LEU A 160 -7.35 15.22 -0.23
C LEU A 160 -7.16 16.23 -1.34
N ARG A 161 -6.55 15.81 -2.45
CA ARG A 161 -6.32 16.67 -3.61
C ARG A 161 -7.53 16.67 -4.55
N GLU A 162 -7.46 17.47 -5.60
CA GLU A 162 -8.52 17.67 -6.58
C GLU A 162 -9.20 16.35 -6.98
N ARG A 163 -10.53 16.29 -6.85
CA ARG A 163 -11.37 15.11 -7.15
C ARG A 163 -11.01 13.84 -6.37
N ALA A 164 -10.22 13.94 -5.31
CA ALA A 164 -10.00 12.79 -4.43
C ALA A 164 -11.29 12.40 -3.71
N TYR A 165 -11.48 11.11 -3.50
CA TYR A 165 -12.62 10.56 -2.78
C TYR A 165 -12.14 9.75 -1.57
N PHE A 166 -12.62 10.09 -0.38
CA PHE A 166 -12.29 9.36 0.84
C PHE A 166 -13.55 9.00 1.62
N ALA A 167 -13.77 7.69 1.83
CA ALA A 167 -14.90 7.17 2.58
C ALA A 167 -14.44 6.36 3.80
N ALA A 168 -14.64 6.93 4.99
CA ALA A 168 -14.34 6.31 6.28
C ALA A 168 -15.45 6.63 7.30
N PRO A 169 -16.58 5.94 7.23
CA PRO A 169 -17.79 6.28 8.02
C PRO A 169 -17.58 6.18 9.53
N GLU A 170 -16.62 5.38 10.00
CA GLU A 170 -16.30 5.22 11.42
C GLU A 170 -15.20 6.19 11.90
N LEU A 171 -14.62 7.00 11.00
CA LEU A 171 -13.54 7.93 11.35
C LEU A 171 -14.02 8.96 12.38
N ALA A 172 -13.40 8.94 13.56
CA ALA A 172 -13.72 9.84 14.66
C ALA A 172 -12.57 10.79 15.03
N PHE A 173 -11.34 10.51 14.59
CA PHE A 173 -10.18 11.28 15.01
C PHE A 173 -9.17 11.51 13.89
N ILE A 174 -8.77 12.76 13.71
CA ILE A 174 -7.61 13.19 12.92
C ILE A 174 -6.71 14.00 13.85
N GLY A 175 -5.46 13.54 14.08
CA GLY A 175 -4.55 14.14 15.07
C GLY A 175 -3.85 15.41 14.62
N GLY A 176 -3.83 15.68 13.32
CA GLY A 176 -3.25 16.87 12.72
C GLY A 176 -4.29 17.72 12.01
N TYR A 177 -3.97 18.16 10.80
CA TYR A 177 -4.87 19.01 10.01
C TYR A 177 -5.63 18.20 8.95
N LEU A 178 -6.78 18.72 8.58
CA LEU A 178 -7.56 18.29 7.44
C LEU A 178 -7.36 19.30 6.32
N ASP A 179 -6.81 18.87 5.19
CA ASP A 179 -6.57 19.67 4.00
C ASP A 179 -7.34 19.04 2.82
N CYS A 180 -8.41 19.69 2.40
CA CYS A 180 -9.29 19.20 1.34
C CYS A 180 -9.41 20.27 0.24
N ASP A 181 -9.06 19.90 -0.97
CA ASP A 181 -9.33 20.72 -2.15
C ASP A 181 -10.85 20.84 -2.38
N GLU A 182 -11.32 21.94 -2.99
CA GLU A 182 -12.76 22.24 -3.16
C GLU A 182 -13.55 21.12 -3.86
N SER A 183 -12.92 20.40 -4.78
CA SER A 183 -13.56 19.31 -5.53
C SER A 183 -13.36 17.92 -4.90
N ALA A 184 -12.65 17.82 -3.78
CA ALA A 184 -12.49 16.57 -3.07
C ALA A 184 -13.76 16.21 -2.29
N GLN A 185 -13.98 14.92 -2.10
CA GLN A 185 -15.13 14.39 -1.36
C GLN A 185 -14.67 13.62 -0.14
N LEU A 186 -15.14 14.04 1.04
CA LEU A 186 -14.91 13.37 2.31
C LEU A 186 -16.23 12.85 2.88
N ILE A 187 -16.30 11.53 3.11
CA ILE A 187 -17.42 10.88 3.79
C ILE A 187 -16.94 10.33 5.13
N ALA A 188 -17.08 11.13 6.18
CA ALA A 188 -16.70 10.79 7.55
C ALA A 188 -17.73 11.36 8.54
N PRO A 189 -18.96 10.82 8.60
CA PRO A 189 -20.06 11.40 9.36
C PRO A 189 -19.83 11.42 10.88
N ARG A 190 -18.92 10.61 11.41
CA ARG A 190 -18.55 10.60 12.84
C ARG A 190 -17.43 11.58 13.18
N PHE A 191 -16.73 12.08 12.19
CA PHE A 191 -15.69 13.07 12.41
C PHE A 191 -16.32 14.43 12.72
N THR A 192 -16.02 14.98 13.89
CA THR A 192 -16.38 16.34 14.29
C THR A 192 -15.11 17.14 14.47
N SER A 193 -14.93 18.18 13.68
CA SER A 193 -13.79 19.12 13.75
C SER A 193 -13.84 20.00 14.99
#